data_6c91f37f9058ee54ab5e0ce59b79825a
#
_entry.id   6c91f37f9058ee54ab5e0ce59b79825a
#
_cell.length_a   1.000
_cell.length_b   1.000
_cell.length_c   1.000
_cell.angle_alpha   90.00
_cell.angle_beta   90.00
_cell.angle_gamma   90.00
#
_symmetry.space_group_name_H-M   'P 1'
#
loop_
_entity.id
_entity.type
_entity.pdbx_description
1 polymer ?
#
loop_
_entity_poly.entity_id
_entity_poly.type
_entity_poly.pdbx_seq_one_letter_code
_entity_poly.pdbx_strand_id
1 'polypeptide(L)'
;MQFDTEQSILMSFTKTREVNNMNKTNLDLLKLIKQQEIQNQRELAELSDYSLGLVNRELKRLRELELVDAKFNLTSKAKALFKKNKPKNAVILAAGFGMRMVPINTETPKGLLEVKKEPLIERLIKQLQAVGITDITVVVGFMKEQYEYLMDDYQVKLAVNRDYATKNNFYSLQRVAGILGNTYIVPCDLWCKESPFDTDELYSWYLLGQEEVEQSFFRVNKKQEIITSDKRGKGNRPYGICYLTEKDAKAVAKQLNAAAAEERHEKSFWEVTLEDENRKYTVYPKLMDDSTVFEINTYEQLREIDKSSSNLETDALQQISKALGVTLDEIVNIEVLKKGMTNRSFLFTCKGQKYIMRIPGEGTDRLINRKEEADVYRVLEGKQICDDVVYMNPENGYKITAYLDGARSCDSTNKKDLQRCMAKLREFHQSKLKVKHTFDPFKQIEFYQSLWNGQSSFYKDHAEMQKKILGLKSFVEKYKAEPVLSHIDSVYDNFLFTKEGDIRLIDWEYAGMQDPHIDIAMFCIYAGYDRNQADALIDLYFEGKCEKMTRVKIYAYMAISGMLWSNWCEYKRTLGVDFGEYSLMQYRYAKDFYSIVQEELAKEEK
;
A
#
# COMPACT_ATOMS: atom_id res chain seq x y z
N MET A 1 37.90 -30.88 -48.59
CA MET A 1 36.70 -31.23 -47.75
C MET A 1 36.70 -30.66 -46.32
N GLN A 2 37.82 -30.51 -45.61
CA GLN A 2 37.82 -29.92 -44.24
C GLN A 2 37.71 -28.38 -44.23
N PHE A 3 38.23 -27.68 -45.23
CA PHE A 3 38.14 -26.19 -45.31
C PHE A 3 36.73 -25.65 -45.58
N ASP A 4 35.88 -26.39 -46.33
CA ASP A 4 34.50 -25.97 -46.62
C ASP A 4 33.57 -26.12 -45.41
N THR A 5 33.86 -27.07 -44.50
CA THR A 5 33.05 -27.29 -43.28
C THR A 5 33.31 -26.22 -42.22
N GLU A 6 34.56 -25.76 -42.05
CA GLU A 6 34.88 -24.68 -41.09
C GLU A 6 34.33 -23.32 -41.52
N GLN A 7 34.43 -22.99 -42.85
CA GLN A 7 33.81 -21.77 -43.38
C GLN A 7 32.28 -21.78 -43.28
N SER A 8 31.65 -22.93 -43.51
CA SER A 8 30.21 -23.12 -43.35
C SER A 8 29.77 -22.98 -41.88
N ILE A 9 30.56 -23.50 -40.95
CA ILE A 9 30.30 -23.38 -39.50
C ILE A 9 30.54 -21.94 -39.04
N LEU A 10 31.58 -21.25 -39.46
CA LEU A 10 31.84 -19.84 -39.16
C LEU A 10 30.75 -18.92 -39.74
N MET A 11 30.31 -19.16 -40.99
CA MET A 11 29.16 -18.43 -41.58
C MET A 11 27.86 -18.69 -40.83
N SER A 12 27.64 -19.91 -40.36
CA SER A 12 26.47 -20.24 -39.53
C SER A 12 26.49 -19.51 -38.17
N PHE A 13 27.67 -19.44 -37.52
CA PHE A 13 27.83 -18.71 -36.25
C PHE A 13 27.72 -17.19 -36.42
N THR A 14 28.23 -16.61 -37.52
CA THR A 14 28.09 -15.18 -37.83
C THR A 14 26.63 -14.83 -38.14
N LYS A 15 25.94 -15.60 -39.00
CA LYS A 15 24.52 -15.40 -39.32
C LYS A 15 23.61 -15.57 -38.09
N THR A 16 23.92 -16.47 -37.16
CA THR A 16 23.19 -16.64 -35.91
C THR A 16 23.40 -15.45 -34.95
N ARG A 17 24.61 -14.87 -34.95
CA ARG A 17 24.91 -13.63 -34.20
C ARG A 17 24.19 -12.41 -34.78
N GLU A 18 24.04 -12.34 -36.11
CA GLU A 18 23.34 -11.24 -36.80
C GLU A 18 21.81 -11.25 -36.60
N VAL A 19 21.19 -12.42 -36.52
CA VAL A 19 19.76 -12.55 -36.17
C VAL A 19 19.48 -12.05 -34.75
N ASN A 20 20.43 -12.21 -33.83
CA ASN A 20 20.33 -11.67 -32.47
C ASN A 20 20.55 -10.14 -32.39
N ASN A 21 20.96 -9.48 -33.48
CA ASN A 21 21.20 -8.04 -33.55
C ASN A 21 20.13 -7.29 -34.39
N MET A 22 18.96 -7.86 -34.59
CA MET A 22 17.84 -7.17 -35.24
C MET A 22 17.34 -5.99 -34.38
N ASN A 23 17.05 -4.88 -35.04
CA ASN A 23 16.45 -3.73 -34.41
C ASN A 23 14.93 -3.89 -34.36
N LYS A 24 14.25 -3.02 -33.58
CA LYS A 24 12.80 -3.01 -33.44
C LYS A 24 12.09 -2.99 -34.80
N THR A 25 12.51 -2.13 -35.71
CA THR A 25 11.91 -2.02 -37.06
C THR A 25 11.88 -3.35 -37.82
N ASN A 26 13.00 -4.13 -37.79
CA ASN A 26 13.00 -5.45 -38.39
C ASN A 26 11.94 -6.39 -37.81
N LEU A 27 11.80 -6.37 -36.50
CA LEU A 27 10.87 -7.24 -35.78
C LEU A 27 9.40 -6.81 -36.02
N ASP A 28 9.14 -5.51 -36.07
CA ASP A 28 7.81 -4.97 -36.42
C ASP A 28 7.41 -5.33 -37.84
N LEU A 29 8.30 -5.17 -38.81
CA LEU A 29 8.04 -5.56 -40.19
C LEU A 29 7.78 -7.07 -40.31
N LEU A 30 8.49 -7.92 -39.57
CA LEU A 30 8.24 -9.36 -39.55
C LEU A 30 6.88 -9.70 -38.97
N LYS A 31 6.45 -8.99 -37.91
CA LYS A 31 5.09 -9.16 -37.33
C LYS A 31 4.02 -8.80 -38.33
N LEU A 32 4.14 -7.64 -38.99
CA LEU A 32 3.17 -7.20 -40.01
C LEU A 32 3.08 -8.18 -41.20
N ILE A 33 4.22 -8.65 -41.71
CA ILE A 33 4.28 -9.65 -42.79
C ILE A 33 3.62 -10.97 -42.36
N LYS A 34 3.63 -11.30 -41.06
CA LYS A 34 2.94 -12.49 -40.56
C LYS A 34 1.44 -12.30 -40.46
N GLN A 35 1.01 -11.12 -40.03
CA GLN A 35 -0.38 -10.82 -39.73
C GLN A 35 -1.22 -10.53 -40.98
N GLN A 36 -0.59 -10.03 -42.04
CA GLN A 36 -1.28 -9.58 -43.26
C GLN A 36 -0.52 -10.01 -44.52
N GLU A 37 -1.24 -10.25 -45.62
CA GLU A 37 -0.67 -10.44 -46.95
C GLU A 37 -0.18 -9.11 -47.49
N ILE A 38 1.12 -8.97 -47.65
CA ILE A 38 1.79 -7.76 -48.14
C ILE A 38 2.07 -7.88 -49.64
N GLN A 39 1.54 -6.96 -50.44
CA GLN A 39 1.71 -6.95 -51.87
C GLN A 39 2.99 -6.22 -52.34
N ASN A 40 3.33 -5.15 -51.63
CA ASN A 40 4.48 -4.32 -51.99
C ASN A 40 5.05 -3.53 -50.79
N GLN A 41 6.20 -2.91 -50.97
CA GLN A 41 6.94 -2.15 -49.96
C GLN A 41 6.20 -0.86 -49.52
N ARG A 42 5.36 -0.25 -50.35
CA ARG A 42 4.58 0.96 -50.04
C ARG A 42 3.48 0.64 -49.05
N GLU A 43 2.75 -0.44 -49.31
CA GLU A 43 1.75 -0.96 -48.38
C GLU A 43 2.36 -1.29 -47.01
N LEU A 44 3.52 -1.95 -46.98
CA LEU A 44 4.20 -2.24 -45.73
C LEU A 44 4.65 -0.95 -45.00
N ALA A 45 5.00 0.10 -45.74
CA ALA A 45 5.33 1.40 -45.16
C ALA A 45 4.12 2.10 -44.58
N GLU A 46 2.97 2.05 -45.26
CA GLU A 46 1.69 2.60 -44.78
C GLU A 46 1.19 1.88 -43.52
N LEU A 47 1.27 0.54 -43.49
CA LEU A 47 0.85 -0.26 -42.33
C LEU A 47 1.78 -0.15 -41.12
N SER A 48 3.05 0.13 -41.33
CA SER A 48 4.07 0.19 -40.25
C SER A 48 4.31 1.59 -39.70
N ASP A 49 3.73 2.64 -40.29
CA ASP A 49 4.05 4.05 -40.04
C ASP A 49 5.54 4.40 -40.21
N TYR A 50 6.31 3.54 -40.90
CA TYR A 50 7.72 3.79 -41.21
C TYR A 50 7.87 4.41 -42.58
N SER A 51 8.88 5.26 -42.75
CA SER A 51 9.19 5.82 -44.08
C SER A 51 9.55 4.72 -45.06
N LEU A 52 9.15 4.87 -46.33
CA LEU A 52 9.44 3.91 -47.40
C LEU A 52 10.95 3.61 -47.55
N GLY A 53 11.81 4.63 -47.35
CA GLY A 53 13.27 4.45 -47.38
C GLY A 53 13.78 3.54 -46.26
N LEU A 54 13.21 3.68 -45.05
CA LEU A 54 13.54 2.81 -43.92
C LEU A 54 13.03 1.38 -44.17
N VAL A 55 11.80 1.22 -44.60
CA VAL A 55 11.22 -0.10 -44.96
C VAL A 55 12.08 -0.81 -46.02
N ASN A 56 12.49 -0.11 -47.07
CA ASN A 56 13.30 -0.68 -48.11
C ASN A 56 14.65 -1.18 -47.59
N ARG A 57 15.31 -0.40 -46.73
CA ARG A 57 16.59 -0.76 -46.13
C ARG A 57 16.45 -1.99 -45.21
N GLU A 58 15.46 -1.98 -44.36
CA GLU A 58 15.25 -3.06 -43.38
C GLU A 58 14.72 -4.34 -44.04
N LEU A 59 13.90 -4.26 -45.09
CA LEU A 59 13.49 -5.42 -45.91
C LEU A 59 14.68 -6.06 -46.62
N LYS A 60 15.61 -5.25 -47.17
CA LYS A 60 16.86 -5.78 -47.76
C LYS A 60 17.63 -6.58 -46.70
N ARG A 61 17.77 -6.05 -45.50
CA ARG A 61 18.39 -6.74 -44.35
C ARG A 61 17.67 -8.02 -43.96
N LEU A 62 16.33 -8.03 -43.89
CA LEU A 62 15.55 -9.23 -43.59
C LEU A 62 15.73 -10.33 -44.65
N ARG A 63 15.89 -9.95 -45.95
CA ARG A 63 16.18 -10.89 -47.01
C ARG A 63 17.62 -11.44 -46.93
N GLU A 64 18.59 -10.60 -46.63
CA GLU A 64 19.99 -11.01 -46.38
C GLU A 64 20.11 -11.99 -45.21
N LEU A 65 19.29 -11.80 -44.18
CA LEU A 65 19.16 -12.72 -43.04
C LEU A 65 18.33 -13.98 -43.33
N GLU A 66 17.80 -14.10 -44.55
CA GLU A 66 16.97 -15.23 -45.00
C GLU A 66 15.66 -15.38 -44.14
N LEU A 67 15.06 -14.27 -43.68
CA LEU A 67 13.84 -14.27 -42.91
C LEU A 67 12.62 -14.03 -43.76
N VAL A 68 12.73 -13.27 -44.87
CA VAL A 68 11.65 -12.95 -45.80
C VAL A 68 12.11 -13.23 -47.21
N ASP A 69 11.27 -13.83 -48.04
CA ASP A 69 11.56 -14.07 -49.47
C ASP A 69 11.23 -12.83 -50.36
N ALA A 70 11.45 -12.95 -51.64
CA ALA A 70 11.20 -11.87 -52.60
C ALA A 70 9.72 -11.50 -52.70
N LYS A 71 8.81 -12.42 -52.34
CA LYS A 71 7.35 -12.27 -52.39
C LYS A 71 6.71 -11.92 -51.03
N PHE A 72 7.51 -11.44 -50.05
CA PHE A 72 7.11 -11.12 -48.69
C PHE A 72 6.64 -12.32 -47.87
N ASN A 73 6.95 -13.57 -48.25
CA ASN A 73 6.63 -14.71 -47.41
C ASN A 73 7.68 -14.93 -46.34
N LEU A 74 7.22 -15.33 -45.14
CA LEU A 74 8.11 -15.74 -44.05
C LEU A 74 8.77 -17.09 -44.37
N THR A 75 10.10 -17.14 -44.26
CA THR A 75 10.87 -18.37 -44.41
C THR A 75 10.70 -19.32 -43.20
N SER A 76 11.19 -20.55 -43.31
CA SER A 76 11.28 -21.50 -42.19
C SER A 76 12.04 -20.93 -41.00
N LYS A 77 13.09 -20.12 -41.26
CA LYS A 77 13.92 -19.46 -40.25
C LYS A 77 13.14 -18.39 -39.47
N ALA A 78 12.33 -17.57 -40.16
CA ALA A 78 11.44 -16.62 -39.51
C ALA A 78 10.34 -17.32 -38.69
N LYS A 79 9.73 -18.39 -39.24
CA LYS A 79 8.73 -19.21 -38.51
C LYS A 79 9.32 -19.81 -37.23
N ALA A 80 10.58 -20.25 -37.25
CA ALA A 80 11.29 -20.74 -36.05
C ALA A 80 11.51 -19.64 -35.01
N LEU A 81 11.79 -18.40 -35.43
CA LEU A 81 11.93 -17.25 -34.56
C LEU A 81 10.58 -16.92 -33.82
N PHE A 82 9.49 -16.91 -34.54
CA PHE A 82 8.15 -16.74 -33.95
C PHE A 82 7.83 -17.87 -32.95
N LYS A 83 8.08 -19.12 -33.31
CA LYS A 83 7.89 -20.27 -32.42
C LYS A 83 8.70 -20.16 -31.13
N LYS A 84 9.97 -19.71 -31.24
CA LYS A 84 10.89 -19.53 -30.10
C LYS A 84 10.35 -18.48 -29.10
N ASN A 85 9.85 -17.36 -29.62
CA ASN A 85 9.42 -16.21 -28.80
C ASN A 85 7.90 -16.18 -28.58
N LYS A 86 7.16 -17.22 -28.97
CA LYS A 86 5.71 -17.28 -28.75
C LYS A 86 5.40 -17.15 -27.25
N PRO A 87 4.47 -16.27 -26.86
CA PRO A 87 3.99 -16.19 -25.47
C PRO A 87 3.54 -17.56 -24.96
N LYS A 88 3.93 -17.93 -23.73
CA LYS A 88 3.65 -19.24 -23.15
C LYS A 88 2.73 -19.16 -21.96
N ASN A 89 2.89 -18.14 -21.13
CA ASN A 89 2.15 -17.96 -19.89
C ASN A 89 1.97 -16.49 -19.56
N ALA A 90 1.14 -16.24 -18.53
CA ALA A 90 0.96 -14.91 -17.98
C ALA A 90 0.97 -14.94 -16.44
N VAL A 91 1.44 -13.86 -15.85
CA VAL A 91 1.38 -13.58 -14.42
C VAL A 91 0.54 -12.33 -14.20
N ILE A 92 -0.56 -12.46 -13.43
CA ILE A 92 -1.39 -11.32 -13.04
C ILE A 92 -1.07 -10.96 -11.59
N LEU A 93 -0.69 -9.72 -11.31
CA LEU A 93 -0.34 -9.22 -9.99
C LEU A 93 -1.58 -8.63 -9.30
N ALA A 94 -2.15 -9.38 -8.35
CA ALA A 94 -3.42 -9.06 -7.67
C ALA A 94 -3.30 -9.11 -6.12
N ALA A 95 -2.09 -9.04 -5.56
CA ALA A 95 -1.89 -9.20 -4.13
C ALA A 95 -2.10 -7.92 -3.31
N GLY A 96 -2.13 -6.75 -3.96
CA GLY A 96 -2.09 -5.45 -3.29
C GLY A 96 -3.36 -5.10 -2.50
N PHE A 97 -3.20 -4.31 -1.45
CA PHE A 97 -4.27 -3.87 -0.54
C PHE A 97 -5.27 -2.89 -1.16
N GLY A 98 -4.88 -2.19 -2.25
CA GLY A 98 -5.74 -1.19 -2.89
C GLY A 98 -6.16 -0.03 -1.98
N MET A 99 -5.28 0.47 -1.12
CA MET A 99 -5.60 1.47 -0.07
C MET A 99 -6.35 2.71 -0.58
N ARG A 100 -6.09 3.13 -1.81
CA ARG A 100 -6.76 4.29 -2.43
C ARG A 100 -8.21 4.00 -2.86
N MET A 101 -8.66 2.74 -2.77
CA MET A 101 -10.01 2.31 -3.14
C MET A 101 -11.01 2.33 -1.97
N VAL A 102 -10.64 2.84 -0.79
CA VAL A 102 -11.59 3.01 0.32
C VAL A 102 -12.77 3.89 -0.16
N PRO A 103 -14.04 3.52 0.11
CA PRO A 103 -14.47 2.41 0.97
C PRO A 103 -14.60 1.04 0.28
N ILE A 104 -14.48 0.92 -1.03
CA ILE A 104 -14.76 -0.32 -1.77
C ILE A 104 -13.87 -1.48 -1.29
N ASN A 105 -12.58 -1.23 -1.06
CA ASN A 105 -11.63 -2.27 -0.64
C ASN A 105 -11.89 -2.86 0.76
N THR A 106 -12.92 -2.41 1.45
CA THR A 106 -13.38 -3.08 2.68
C THR A 106 -14.18 -4.33 2.39
N GLU A 107 -14.73 -4.45 1.18
CA GLU A 107 -15.65 -5.51 0.76
C GLU A 107 -15.12 -6.29 -0.45
N THR A 108 -14.45 -5.62 -1.39
CA THR A 108 -14.02 -6.20 -2.66
C THR A 108 -12.56 -5.85 -2.96
N PRO A 109 -11.70 -6.84 -3.28
CA PRO A 109 -10.33 -6.56 -3.67
C PRO A 109 -10.27 -5.97 -5.08
N LYS A 110 -9.24 -5.16 -5.35
CA LYS A 110 -9.12 -4.32 -6.53
C LYS A 110 -9.30 -5.05 -7.88
N GLY A 111 -8.77 -6.27 -8.00
CA GLY A 111 -8.89 -7.06 -9.23
C GLY A 111 -10.30 -7.56 -9.52
N LEU A 112 -11.20 -7.59 -8.52
CA LEU A 112 -12.58 -8.05 -8.67
C LEU A 112 -13.59 -6.90 -8.82
N LEU A 113 -13.10 -5.66 -8.96
CA LEU A 113 -13.97 -4.52 -9.24
C LEU A 113 -14.67 -4.70 -10.58
N GLU A 114 -15.98 -4.53 -10.58
CA GLU A 114 -16.80 -4.60 -11.79
C GLU A 114 -16.75 -3.29 -12.59
N VAL A 115 -16.41 -3.41 -13.86
CA VAL A 115 -16.54 -2.33 -14.84
C VAL A 115 -17.36 -2.85 -16.00
N LYS A 116 -18.48 -2.18 -16.27
CA LYS A 116 -19.45 -2.60 -17.31
C LYS A 116 -19.93 -4.05 -17.13
N LYS A 117 -20.21 -4.40 -15.86
CA LYS A 117 -20.70 -5.71 -15.42
C LYS A 117 -19.70 -6.87 -15.61
N GLU A 118 -18.42 -6.57 -15.66
CA GLU A 118 -17.36 -7.58 -15.77
C GLU A 118 -16.22 -7.24 -14.79
N PRO A 119 -15.79 -8.18 -13.93
CA PRO A 119 -14.62 -7.98 -13.08
C PRO A 119 -13.36 -7.73 -13.89
N LEU A 120 -12.52 -6.79 -13.44
CA LEU A 120 -11.30 -6.39 -14.14
C LEU A 120 -10.40 -7.58 -14.46
N ILE A 121 -10.17 -8.45 -13.48
CA ILE A 121 -9.28 -9.60 -13.65
C ILE A 121 -9.85 -10.63 -14.64
N GLU A 122 -11.16 -10.84 -14.64
CA GLU A 122 -11.79 -11.76 -15.58
C GLU A 122 -11.64 -11.29 -17.02
N ARG A 123 -11.82 -9.97 -17.25
CA ARG A 123 -11.61 -9.37 -18.56
C ARG A 123 -10.17 -9.58 -19.05
N LEU A 124 -9.16 -9.36 -18.19
CA LEU A 124 -7.76 -9.60 -18.52
C LEU A 124 -7.49 -11.07 -18.82
N ILE A 125 -8.05 -11.99 -18.04
CA ILE A 125 -7.94 -13.44 -18.26
C ILE A 125 -8.55 -13.83 -19.61
N LYS A 126 -9.77 -13.36 -19.93
CA LYS A 126 -10.45 -13.64 -21.20
C LYS A 126 -9.65 -13.09 -22.40
N GLN A 127 -9.08 -11.89 -22.27
CA GLN A 127 -8.22 -11.30 -23.31
C GLN A 127 -6.93 -12.11 -23.54
N LEU A 128 -6.31 -12.62 -22.48
CA LEU A 128 -5.15 -13.52 -22.56
C LEU A 128 -5.52 -14.87 -23.18
N GLN A 129 -6.63 -15.46 -22.77
CA GLN A 129 -7.12 -16.73 -23.33
C GLN A 129 -7.49 -16.60 -24.81
N ALA A 130 -8.04 -15.46 -25.24
CA ALA A 130 -8.37 -15.20 -26.64
C ALA A 130 -7.16 -15.22 -27.56
N VAL A 131 -5.95 -14.93 -27.06
CA VAL A 131 -4.69 -15.03 -27.82
C VAL A 131 -3.96 -16.36 -27.55
N GLY A 132 -4.62 -17.33 -26.91
CA GLY A 132 -4.12 -18.69 -26.69
C GLY A 132 -3.23 -18.86 -25.48
N ILE A 133 -3.24 -17.91 -24.52
CA ILE A 133 -2.53 -18.02 -23.25
C ILE A 133 -3.47 -18.64 -22.21
N THR A 134 -3.26 -19.91 -21.90
CA THR A 134 -4.07 -20.68 -20.92
C THR A 134 -3.32 -20.96 -19.63
N ASP A 135 -1.98 -20.90 -19.62
CA ASP A 135 -1.18 -21.03 -18.40
C ASP A 135 -1.07 -19.65 -17.72
N ILE A 136 -2.06 -19.33 -16.89
CA ILE A 136 -2.16 -18.04 -16.20
C ILE A 136 -2.00 -18.27 -14.70
N THR A 137 -1.07 -17.53 -14.08
CA THR A 137 -0.88 -17.52 -12.62
C THR A 137 -1.29 -16.16 -12.07
N VAL A 138 -2.23 -16.15 -11.14
CA VAL A 138 -2.65 -14.94 -10.41
C VAL A 138 -1.94 -14.91 -9.07
N VAL A 139 -1.16 -13.86 -8.81
CA VAL A 139 -0.50 -13.66 -7.52
C VAL A 139 -1.45 -12.88 -6.62
N VAL A 140 -1.95 -13.53 -5.58
CA VAL A 140 -2.96 -13.01 -4.65
C VAL A 140 -2.36 -12.75 -3.27
N GLY A 141 -3.01 -11.92 -2.48
CA GLY A 141 -2.61 -11.59 -1.10
C GLY A 141 -3.79 -11.12 -0.28
N PHE A 142 -4.15 -9.85 -0.39
CA PHE A 142 -5.32 -9.29 0.27
C PHE A 142 -6.62 -9.91 -0.24
N MET A 143 -7.49 -10.37 0.68
CA MET A 143 -8.76 -11.04 0.37
C MET A 143 -8.60 -12.18 -0.66
N LYS A 144 -7.51 -12.94 -0.57
CA LYS A 144 -7.14 -14.00 -1.53
C LYS A 144 -8.24 -15.05 -1.72
N GLU A 145 -9.07 -15.25 -0.71
CA GLU A 145 -10.19 -16.20 -0.73
C GLU A 145 -11.24 -15.84 -1.79
N GLN A 146 -11.42 -14.56 -2.07
CA GLN A 146 -12.38 -14.09 -3.08
C GLN A 146 -11.94 -14.40 -4.52
N TYR A 147 -10.66 -14.73 -4.75
CA TYR A 147 -10.15 -15.11 -6.07
C TYR A 147 -10.20 -16.61 -6.34
N GLU A 148 -10.63 -17.43 -5.36
CA GLU A 148 -10.58 -18.89 -5.45
C GLU A 148 -11.37 -19.43 -6.63
N TYR A 149 -12.57 -18.92 -6.90
CA TYR A 149 -13.43 -19.32 -8.02
C TYR A 149 -12.76 -19.22 -9.40
N LEU A 150 -11.74 -18.35 -9.56
CA LEU A 150 -11.02 -18.23 -10.82
C LEU A 150 -10.28 -19.52 -11.21
N MET A 151 -9.96 -20.38 -10.24
CA MET A 151 -9.32 -21.68 -10.50
C MET A 151 -10.29 -22.61 -11.24
N ASP A 152 -11.55 -22.60 -10.87
CA ASP A 152 -12.58 -23.46 -11.45
C ASP A 152 -13.14 -22.88 -12.76
N ASP A 153 -13.46 -21.59 -12.77
CA ASP A 153 -14.13 -20.95 -13.92
C ASP A 153 -13.17 -20.66 -15.08
N TYR A 154 -11.91 -20.34 -14.78
CA TYR A 154 -10.93 -19.93 -15.79
C TYR A 154 -9.68 -20.81 -15.84
N GLN A 155 -9.59 -21.86 -15.02
CA GLN A 155 -8.44 -22.76 -14.91
C GLN A 155 -7.10 -22.06 -14.67
N VAL A 156 -7.12 -20.96 -13.94
CA VAL A 156 -5.91 -20.25 -13.53
C VAL A 156 -5.27 -20.90 -12.29
N LYS A 157 -4.01 -20.59 -12.03
CA LYS A 157 -3.28 -20.96 -10.81
C LYS A 157 -3.23 -19.78 -9.86
N LEU A 158 -3.40 -20.01 -8.56
CA LEU A 158 -3.19 -18.99 -7.54
C LEU A 158 -1.83 -19.16 -6.87
N ALA A 159 -1.07 -18.08 -6.74
CA ALA A 159 0.16 -18.01 -5.96
C ALA A 159 0.00 -16.97 -4.85
N VAL A 160 0.26 -17.37 -3.59
CA VAL A 160 0.01 -16.48 -2.44
C VAL A 160 1.28 -15.68 -2.09
N ASN A 161 1.19 -14.36 -2.14
CA ASN A 161 2.15 -13.45 -1.53
C ASN A 161 1.73 -13.18 -0.07
N ARG A 162 2.48 -13.74 0.90
CA ARG A 162 2.20 -13.56 2.34
C ARG A 162 2.65 -12.20 2.88
N ASP A 163 3.56 -11.56 2.17
CA ASP A 163 4.17 -10.29 2.59
C ASP A 163 3.44 -9.05 2.00
N TYR A 164 2.24 -9.25 1.43
CA TYR A 164 1.47 -8.21 0.71
C TYR A 164 1.15 -6.98 1.56
N ALA A 165 1.06 -7.13 2.89
CA ALA A 165 0.72 -6.04 3.79
C ALA A 165 1.89 -5.07 4.03
N THR A 166 3.13 -5.55 3.91
CA THR A 166 4.35 -4.81 4.22
C THR A 166 5.21 -4.52 3.00
N LYS A 167 5.11 -5.36 1.95
CA LYS A 167 5.95 -5.30 0.75
C LYS A 167 5.15 -5.03 -0.51
N ASN A 168 5.77 -4.36 -1.48
CA ASN A 168 5.12 -3.97 -2.74
C ASN A 168 5.17 -5.10 -3.79
N ASN A 169 4.72 -4.82 -5.03
CA ASN A 169 4.55 -5.80 -6.11
C ASN A 169 5.86 -6.42 -6.63
N PHE A 170 7.02 -5.86 -6.31
CA PHE A 170 8.32 -6.49 -6.50
C PHE A 170 8.34 -7.90 -5.90
N TYR A 171 7.89 -8.05 -4.66
CA TYR A 171 7.84 -9.35 -3.98
C TYR A 171 6.72 -10.25 -4.50
N SER A 172 5.65 -9.68 -5.05
CA SER A 172 4.62 -10.47 -5.74
C SER A 172 5.19 -11.16 -6.98
N LEU A 173 5.95 -10.43 -7.81
CA LEU A 173 6.59 -11.02 -8.99
C LEU A 173 7.74 -11.96 -8.61
N GLN A 174 8.51 -11.63 -7.57
CA GLN A 174 9.59 -12.48 -7.06
C GLN A 174 9.09 -13.86 -6.63
N ARG A 175 7.90 -13.96 -6.01
CA ARG A 175 7.27 -15.24 -5.63
C ARG A 175 7.13 -16.22 -6.79
N VAL A 176 6.94 -15.72 -7.98
CA VAL A 176 6.72 -16.50 -9.20
C VAL A 176 7.86 -16.36 -10.22
N ALA A 177 9.02 -15.86 -9.78
CA ALA A 177 10.18 -15.65 -10.66
C ALA A 177 10.63 -16.93 -11.40
N GLY A 178 10.38 -18.10 -10.81
CA GLY A 178 10.74 -19.41 -11.41
C GLY A 178 9.94 -19.81 -12.65
N ILE A 179 8.76 -19.23 -12.86
CA ILE A 179 7.90 -19.53 -14.04
C ILE A 179 8.06 -18.49 -15.17
N LEU A 180 8.85 -17.44 -14.95
CA LEU A 180 9.05 -16.40 -15.96
C LEU A 180 9.84 -16.95 -17.16
N GLY A 181 9.26 -16.79 -18.33
CA GLY A 181 9.82 -17.21 -19.62
C GLY A 181 9.36 -16.24 -20.72
N ASN A 182 8.75 -16.76 -21.79
CA ASN A 182 7.99 -15.91 -22.71
C ASN A 182 6.66 -15.53 -22.04
N THR A 183 6.69 -14.54 -21.16
CA THR A 183 5.64 -14.29 -20.15
C THR A 183 5.06 -12.89 -20.30
N TYR A 184 3.74 -12.79 -20.22
CA TYR A 184 3.07 -11.51 -19.93
C TYR A 184 3.02 -11.28 -18.42
N ILE A 185 3.41 -10.08 -17.99
CA ILE A 185 3.24 -9.57 -16.61
C ILE A 185 2.17 -8.51 -16.68
N VAL A 186 1.11 -8.64 -15.87
CA VAL A 186 -0.12 -7.83 -15.98
C VAL A 186 -0.55 -7.38 -14.59
N PRO A 187 -0.77 -6.09 -14.32
CA PRO A 187 -1.44 -5.64 -13.11
C PRO A 187 -2.95 -5.92 -13.20
N CYS A 188 -3.60 -6.17 -12.06
CA CYS A 188 -5.03 -6.55 -12.03
C CYS A 188 -6.02 -5.39 -12.10
N ASP A 189 -5.54 -4.15 -12.09
CA ASP A 189 -6.32 -2.92 -11.90
C ASP A 189 -6.55 -2.14 -13.20
N LEU A 190 -6.36 -2.78 -14.32
CA LEU A 190 -6.55 -2.20 -15.65
C LEU A 190 -7.85 -2.67 -16.29
N TRP A 191 -8.58 -1.72 -16.86
CA TRP A 191 -9.63 -1.99 -17.81
C TRP A 191 -9.14 -1.62 -19.21
N CYS A 192 -8.92 -2.63 -20.06
CA CYS A 192 -8.50 -2.45 -21.45
C CYS A 192 -9.72 -2.60 -22.38
N LYS A 193 -10.07 -1.55 -23.11
CA LYS A 193 -11.14 -1.60 -24.13
C LYS A 193 -10.76 -2.56 -25.24
N GLU A 194 -9.54 -2.43 -25.73
CA GLU A 194 -8.91 -3.32 -26.70
C GLU A 194 -7.86 -4.18 -26.03
N SER A 195 -7.70 -5.42 -26.49
CA SER A 195 -6.70 -6.32 -25.91
C SER A 195 -5.29 -5.85 -26.27
N PRO A 196 -4.41 -5.66 -25.25
CA PRO A 196 -3.01 -5.35 -25.52
C PRO A 196 -2.18 -6.59 -25.87
N PHE A 197 -2.76 -7.80 -25.76
CA PHE A 197 -2.07 -9.07 -25.95
C PHE A 197 -2.11 -9.54 -27.40
N ASP A 198 -1.08 -10.29 -27.81
CA ASP A 198 -0.94 -10.81 -29.16
C ASP A 198 -0.54 -12.31 -29.13
N THR A 199 -0.92 -13.06 -30.13
CA THR A 199 -0.52 -14.48 -30.31
C THR A 199 0.98 -14.62 -30.61
N ASP A 200 1.58 -13.58 -31.16
CA ASP A 200 2.96 -13.56 -31.64
C ASP A 200 3.73 -12.36 -31.11
N GLU A 201 4.76 -12.66 -30.35
CA GLU A 201 5.70 -11.65 -29.86
C GLU A 201 7.13 -12.01 -30.31
N LEU A 202 7.93 -10.99 -30.61
CA LEU A 202 9.31 -11.17 -31.06
C LEU A 202 10.34 -10.53 -30.15
N TYR A 203 9.95 -9.61 -29.28
CA TYR A 203 10.83 -8.84 -28.40
C TYR A 203 10.10 -8.47 -27.09
N SER A 204 10.88 -8.15 -26.08
CA SER A 204 10.34 -7.65 -24.80
C SER A 204 9.84 -6.21 -24.95
N TRP A 205 8.65 -5.95 -24.42
CA TRP A 205 8.03 -4.62 -24.44
C TRP A 205 7.28 -4.32 -23.15
N TYR A 206 7.06 -3.03 -22.90
CA TYR A 206 6.29 -2.51 -21.78
C TYR A 206 5.25 -1.53 -22.31
N LEU A 207 4.01 -1.63 -21.80
CA LEU A 207 2.87 -0.82 -22.25
C LEU A 207 2.96 0.59 -21.69
N LEU A 208 2.96 1.57 -22.56
CA LEU A 208 2.96 2.99 -22.25
C LEU A 208 1.79 3.69 -22.96
N GLY A 209 1.26 4.75 -22.32
CA GLY A 209 0.37 5.68 -22.98
C GLY A 209 1.09 6.56 -24.01
N GLN A 210 0.35 7.07 -24.97
CA GLN A 210 0.85 8.04 -25.95
C GLN A 210 1.09 9.41 -25.33
N GLU A 211 0.28 9.77 -24.31
CA GLU A 211 0.38 11.05 -23.61
C GLU A 211 1.53 11.07 -22.61
N GLU A 212 2.19 12.23 -22.52
CA GLU A 212 3.18 12.49 -21.48
C GLU A 212 2.50 12.97 -20.19
N VAL A 213 2.95 12.44 -19.06
CA VAL A 213 2.53 12.85 -17.71
C VAL A 213 3.70 13.46 -16.94
N GLU A 214 3.40 14.36 -15.99
CA GLU A 214 4.43 15.09 -15.23
C GLU A 214 5.24 14.21 -14.27
N GLN A 215 4.73 13.04 -13.90
CA GLN A 215 5.35 12.15 -12.94
C GLN A 215 5.50 10.73 -13.48
N SER A 216 6.40 10.55 -14.44
CA SER A 216 6.75 9.23 -14.98
C SER A 216 8.21 8.87 -14.71
N PHE A 217 8.47 7.58 -14.57
CA PHE A 217 9.83 7.02 -14.59
C PHE A 217 10.27 6.60 -16.02
N PHE A 218 9.35 6.59 -16.98
CA PHE A 218 9.54 6.04 -18.31
C PHE A 218 9.57 7.11 -19.38
N ARG A 219 10.56 7.05 -20.24
CA ARG A 219 10.68 7.89 -21.43
C ARG A 219 11.03 7.02 -22.63
N VAL A 220 10.57 7.44 -23.79
CA VAL A 220 10.92 6.78 -25.06
C VAL A 220 12.02 7.59 -25.74
N ASN A 221 13.16 6.96 -26.03
CA ASN A 221 14.26 7.61 -26.71
C ASN A 221 14.04 7.64 -28.24
N LYS A 222 14.94 8.33 -28.97
CA LYS A 222 14.88 8.42 -30.44
C LYS A 222 15.06 7.06 -31.15
N LYS A 223 15.58 6.05 -30.45
CA LYS A 223 15.73 4.68 -30.97
C LYS A 223 14.52 3.81 -30.70
N GLN A 224 13.43 4.40 -30.18
CA GLN A 224 12.23 3.67 -29.75
C GLN A 224 12.56 2.61 -28.66
N GLU A 225 13.43 2.95 -27.72
CA GLU A 225 13.73 2.14 -26.55
C GLU A 225 13.23 2.85 -25.29
N ILE A 226 12.85 2.09 -24.28
CA ILE A 226 12.50 2.65 -22.98
C ILE A 226 13.77 3.03 -22.22
N ILE A 227 13.80 4.27 -21.75
CA ILE A 227 14.76 4.76 -20.77
C ILE A 227 14.01 4.93 -19.45
N THR A 228 14.59 4.43 -18.38
CA THR A 228 14.10 4.65 -17.01
C THR A 228 14.93 5.72 -16.32
N SER A 229 14.33 6.39 -15.34
CA SER A 229 14.98 7.39 -14.52
C SER A 229 14.64 7.12 -13.06
N ASP A 230 15.62 7.22 -12.18
CA ASP A 230 15.49 7.15 -10.72
C ASP A 230 14.63 8.28 -10.14
N LYS A 231 14.50 9.38 -10.89
CA LYS A 231 13.67 10.55 -10.52
C LYS A 231 12.46 10.64 -11.43
N ARG A 232 11.29 10.77 -10.81
CA ARG A 232 10.07 11.10 -11.54
C ARG A 232 10.21 12.43 -12.26
N GLY A 233 9.73 12.47 -13.48
CA GLY A 233 9.73 13.66 -14.33
C GLY A 233 8.74 13.51 -15.47
N LYS A 234 8.75 14.42 -16.43
CA LYS A 234 7.89 14.35 -17.59
C LYS A 234 8.24 13.14 -18.46
N GLY A 235 7.27 12.32 -18.77
CA GLY A 235 7.45 11.10 -19.60
C GLY A 235 6.13 10.40 -19.89
N ASN A 236 6.19 9.25 -20.58
CA ASN A 236 4.99 8.49 -20.95
C ASN A 236 4.32 7.84 -19.74
N ARG A 237 2.99 7.76 -19.78
CA ARG A 237 2.21 7.10 -18.72
C ARG A 237 2.47 5.59 -18.70
N PRO A 238 2.95 4.99 -17.59
CA PRO A 238 3.12 3.54 -17.50
C PRO A 238 1.79 2.86 -17.15
N TYR A 239 1.50 1.73 -17.82
CA TYR A 239 0.33 0.90 -17.52
C TYR A 239 0.67 -0.43 -16.85
N GLY A 240 1.94 -0.77 -16.72
CA GLY A 240 2.36 -1.97 -15.98
C GLY A 240 2.26 -3.29 -16.73
N ILE A 241 1.64 -3.36 -17.91
CA ILE A 241 1.65 -4.57 -18.75
C ILE A 241 2.99 -4.68 -19.46
N CYS A 242 3.60 -5.84 -19.34
CA CYS A 242 4.89 -6.15 -19.97
C CYS A 242 4.86 -7.53 -20.59
N TYR A 243 5.51 -7.67 -21.74
CA TYR A 243 5.91 -8.96 -22.28
C TYR A 243 7.42 -9.11 -22.19
N LEU A 244 7.88 -10.23 -21.67
CA LEU A 244 9.31 -10.57 -21.62
C LEU A 244 9.57 -11.81 -22.46
N THR A 245 10.60 -11.77 -23.31
CA THR A 245 11.14 -12.97 -23.95
C THR A 245 11.81 -13.87 -22.90
N GLU A 246 11.94 -15.15 -23.17
CA GLU A 246 12.55 -16.12 -22.24
C GLU A 246 13.95 -15.68 -21.75
N LYS A 247 14.73 -15.07 -22.63
CA LYS A 247 16.08 -14.55 -22.30
C LYS A 247 15.99 -13.42 -21.28
N ASP A 248 15.12 -12.45 -21.51
CA ASP A 248 15.00 -11.24 -20.70
C ASP A 248 14.30 -11.56 -19.38
N ALA A 249 13.29 -12.44 -19.42
CA ALA A 249 12.61 -12.93 -18.24
C ALA A 249 13.56 -13.65 -17.25
N LYS A 250 14.50 -14.44 -17.75
CA LYS A 250 15.56 -15.05 -16.92
C LYS A 250 16.46 -14.01 -16.27
N ALA A 251 16.76 -12.91 -16.97
CA ALA A 251 17.54 -11.82 -16.41
C ALA A 251 16.75 -11.08 -15.31
N VAL A 252 15.48 -10.76 -15.55
CA VAL A 252 14.57 -10.17 -14.55
C VAL A 252 14.44 -11.09 -13.32
N ALA A 253 14.19 -12.38 -13.51
CA ALA A 253 14.08 -13.35 -12.41
C ALA A 253 15.37 -13.40 -11.56
N LYS A 254 16.54 -13.33 -12.19
CA LYS A 254 17.82 -13.27 -11.48
C LYS A 254 17.96 -12.00 -10.65
N GLN A 255 17.57 -10.84 -11.18
CA GLN A 255 17.59 -9.56 -10.46
C GLN A 255 16.61 -9.59 -9.28
N LEU A 256 15.36 -10.05 -9.47
CA LEU A 256 14.37 -10.20 -8.41
C LEU A 256 14.88 -11.04 -7.25
N ASN A 257 15.49 -12.19 -7.54
CA ASN A 257 16.02 -13.09 -6.51
C ASN A 257 17.26 -12.52 -5.80
N ALA A 258 18.12 -11.79 -6.51
CA ALA A 258 19.29 -11.17 -5.91
C ALA A 258 18.92 -9.99 -4.98
N ALA A 259 17.97 -9.18 -5.39
CA ALA A 259 17.54 -7.99 -4.65
C ALA A 259 16.50 -8.28 -3.54
N ALA A 260 15.92 -9.47 -3.50
CA ALA A 260 14.87 -9.82 -2.52
C ALA A 260 15.34 -9.79 -1.05
N ALA A 261 16.64 -9.89 -0.80
CA ALA A 261 17.23 -9.80 0.54
C ALA A 261 17.56 -8.36 0.97
N GLU A 262 17.36 -7.37 0.09
CA GLU A 262 17.71 -5.99 0.35
C GLU A 262 16.47 -5.19 0.82
N GLU A 263 16.49 -4.67 2.04
CA GLU A 263 15.38 -3.89 2.64
C GLU A 263 14.94 -2.70 1.77
N ARG A 264 15.88 -2.07 1.05
CA ARG A 264 15.57 -0.93 0.15
C ARG A 264 14.50 -1.23 -0.90
N HIS A 265 14.29 -2.52 -1.24
CA HIS A 265 13.30 -2.94 -2.23
C HIS A 265 11.92 -3.29 -1.67
N GLU A 266 11.72 -3.21 -0.35
CA GLU A 266 10.41 -3.53 0.27
C GLU A 266 9.25 -2.68 -0.26
N LYS A 267 9.51 -1.42 -0.56
CA LYS A 267 8.53 -0.50 -1.15
C LYS A 267 8.62 -0.36 -2.66
N SER A 268 9.54 -1.10 -3.31
CA SER A 268 9.77 -0.99 -4.75
C SER A 268 8.70 -1.69 -5.57
N PHE A 269 8.45 -1.15 -6.75
CA PHE A 269 7.74 -1.85 -7.81
C PHE A 269 8.71 -2.76 -8.56
N TRP A 270 8.21 -3.82 -9.20
CA TRP A 270 9.03 -4.77 -9.95
C TRP A 270 9.78 -4.10 -11.13
N GLU A 271 9.26 -2.99 -11.61
CA GLU A 271 9.82 -2.19 -12.71
C GLU A 271 11.23 -1.64 -12.43
N VAL A 272 11.68 -1.64 -11.16
CA VAL A 272 13.10 -1.33 -10.84
C VAL A 272 14.07 -2.29 -11.54
N THR A 273 13.60 -3.50 -11.90
CA THR A 273 14.40 -4.43 -12.71
C THR A 273 14.61 -3.97 -14.15
N LEU A 274 13.83 -2.99 -14.62
CA LEU A 274 13.94 -2.39 -15.95
C LEU A 274 14.89 -1.18 -15.98
N GLU A 275 15.44 -0.75 -14.84
CA GLU A 275 16.35 0.39 -14.73
C GLU A 275 17.69 0.14 -15.44
N ASP A 276 18.23 1.18 -16.09
CA ASP A 276 19.32 1.07 -17.05
C ASP A 276 20.67 0.65 -16.48
N GLU A 277 20.99 1.00 -15.24
CA GLU A 277 22.32 0.82 -14.65
C GLU A 277 22.80 -0.65 -14.61
N ASN A 278 21.87 -1.59 -14.60
CA ASN A 278 22.16 -3.03 -14.55
C ASN A 278 21.53 -3.83 -15.70
N ARG A 279 20.86 -3.17 -16.64
CA ARG A 279 20.08 -3.82 -17.69
C ARG A 279 20.98 -4.34 -18.81
N LYS A 280 20.99 -5.66 -18.99
CA LYS A 280 21.69 -6.34 -20.09
C LYS A 280 20.76 -6.71 -21.26
N TYR A 281 19.56 -6.11 -21.32
CA TYR A 281 18.53 -6.39 -22.32
C TYR A 281 17.78 -5.11 -22.67
N THR A 282 17.15 -5.09 -23.84
CA THR A 282 16.37 -3.94 -24.31
C THR A 282 14.89 -4.24 -24.19
N VAL A 283 14.16 -3.31 -23.56
CA VAL A 283 12.69 -3.32 -23.52
C VAL A 283 12.19 -2.18 -24.39
N TYR A 284 11.28 -2.49 -25.30
CA TYR A 284 10.69 -1.52 -26.23
C TYR A 284 9.35 -0.99 -25.72
N PRO A 285 8.96 0.23 -26.08
CA PRO A 285 7.63 0.73 -25.78
C PRO A 285 6.60 0.07 -26.70
N LYS A 286 5.47 -0.38 -26.13
CA LYS A 286 4.21 -0.60 -26.83
C LYS A 286 3.32 0.57 -26.49
N LEU A 287 3.04 1.46 -27.44
CA LEU A 287 2.22 2.64 -27.22
C LEU A 287 0.75 2.31 -27.50
N MET A 288 -0.13 2.71 -26.58
CA MET A 288 -1.59 2.64 -26.75
C MET A 288 -2.23 4.01 -26.52
N ASP A 289 -3.35 4.24 -27.18
CA ASP A 289 -4.19 5.42 -26.93
C ASP A 289 -4.72 5.38 -25.49
N ASP A 290 -4.47 6.44 -24.74
CA ASP A 290 -4.86 6.57 -23.33
C ASP A 290 -6.40 6.49 -23.13
N SER A 291 -7.19 6.69 -24.17
CA SER A 291 -8.65 6.50 -24.16
C SER A 291 -9.11 5.03 -24.22
N THR A 292 -8.18 4.10 -24.41
CA THR A 292 -8.47 2.65 -24.52
C THR A 292 -8.01 1.83 -23.33
N VAL A 293 -7.20 2.42 -22.43
CA VAL A 293 -6.67 1.76 -21.23
C VAL A 293 -6.90 2.64 -20.03
N PHE A 294 -7.56 2.11 -19.02
CA PHE A 294 -7.89 2.83 -17.79
C PHE A 294 -7.33 2.08 -16.58
N GLU A 295 -6.51 2.77 -15.79
CA GLU A 295 -6.05 2.29 -14.49
C GLU A 295 -7.01 2.79 -13.40
N ILE A 296 -7.60 1.87 -12.63
CA ILE A 296 -8.60 2.19 -11.61
C ILE A 296 -7.94 2.13 -10.24
N ASN A 297 -7.59 3.27 -9.70
CA ASN A 297 -6.88 3.42 -8.43
C ASN A 297 -7.74 4.00 -7.29
N THR A 298 -8.85 4.68 -7.62
CA THR A 298 -9.70 5.37 -6.65
C THR A 298 -11.18 5.11 -6.94
N TYR A 299 -12.02 5.35 -5.92
CA TYR A 299 -13.47 5.30 -6.04
C TYR A 299 -13.97 6.21 -7.19
N GLU A 300 -13.44 7.44 -7.26
CA GLU A 300 -13.87 8.42 -8.27
C GLU A 300 -13.52 7.96 -9.68
N GLN A 301 -12.35 7.34 -9.89
CA GLN A 301 -11.98 6.78 -11.20
C GLN A 301 -12.92 5.66 -11.62
N LEU A 302 -13.34 4.78 -10.69
CA LEU A 302 -14.35 3.76 -11.00
C LEU A 302 -15.67 4.41 -11.40
N ARG A 303 -16.13 5.41 -10.65
CA ARG A 303 -17.39 6.14 -10.92
C ARG A 303 -17.37 6.90 -12.25
N GLU A 304 -16.22 7.46 -12.64
CA GLU A 304 -16.04 8.12 -13.94
C GLU A 304 -16.17 7.15 -15.11
N ILE A 305 -15.66 5.92 -14.97
CA ILE A 305 -15.64 4.90 -16.03
C ILE A 305 -16.98 4.16 -16.09
N ASP A 306 -17.58 3.86 -14.94
CA ASP A 306 -18.83 3.11 -14.84
C ASP A 306 -19.68 3.53 -13.63
N LYS A 307 -20.60 4.48 -13.83
CA LYS A 307 -21.54 4.92 -12.80
C LYS A 307 -22.52 3.83 -12.35
N SER A 308 -22.63 2.76 -13.09
CA SER A 308 -23.54 1.64 -12.79
C SER A 308 -22.85 0.45 -12.10
N SER A 309 -21.57 0.57 -11.77
CA SER A 309 -20.84 -0.48 -11.06
C SER A 309 -21.47 -0.76 -9.69
N SER A 310 -21.74 -2.04 -9.42
CA SER A 310 -22.28 -2.49 -8.13
C SER A 310 -21.34 -2.18 -6.97
N ASN A 311 -20.05 -2.08 -7.22
CA ASN A 311 -19.04 -1.76 -6.20
C ASN A 311 -19.08 -0.29 -5.73
N LEU A 312 -19.85 0.58 -6.37
CA LEU A 312 -20.08 1.95 -5.90
C LEU A 312 -21.06 2.00 -4.71
N GLU A 313 -21.79 0.93 -4.44
CA GLU A 313 -22.74 0.81 -3.33
C GLU A 313 -22.15 0.01 -2.17
N THR A 314 -21.33 0.64 -1.34
CA THR A 314 -20.75 -0.01 -0.15
C THR A 314 -21.58 0.26 1.10
N ASP A 315 -21.47 -0.60 2.11
CA ASP A 315 -22.12 -0.40 3.42
C ASP A 315 -21.79 0.96 4.02
N ALA A 316 -20.53 1.40 3.91
CA ALA A 316 -20.09 2.69 4.42
C ALA A 316 -20.84 3.86 3.75
N LEU A 317 -21.00 3.82 2.42
CA LEU A 317 -21.72 4.87 1.67
C LEU A 317 -23.24 4.84 1.93
N GLN A 318 -23.82 3.64 2.10
CA GLN A 318 -25.20 3.50 2.52
C GLN A 318 -25.43 4.09 3.92
N GLN A 319 -24.49 3.91 4.84
CA GLN A 319 -24.57 4.54 6.16
C GLN A 319 -24.46 6.06 6.08
N ILE A 320 -23.58 6.60 5.24
CA ILE A 320 -23.49 8.05 4.99
C ILE A 320 -24.83 8.56 4.43
N SER A 321 -25.37 7.90 3.41
CA SER A 321 -26.65 8.26 2.79
C SER A 321 -27.77 8.34 3.83
N LYS A 322 -27.89 7.33 4.69
CA LYS A 322 -28.90 7.30 5.77
C LYS A 322 -28.68 8.39 6.83
N ALA A 323 -27.43 8.55 7.28
CA ALA A 323 -27.10 9.48 8.36
C ALA A 323 -27.28 10.94 7.97
N LEU A 324 -26.96 11.30 6.71
CA LEU A 324 -27.04 12.67 6.21
C LEU A 324 -28.31 12.96 5.41
N GLY A 325 -29.16 11.95 5.13
CA GLY A 325 -30.39 12.11 4.34
C GLY A 325 -30.09 12.53 2.91
N VAL A 326 -29.17 11.84 2.23
CA VAL A 326 -28.67 12.15 0.89
C VAL A 326 -28.64 10.92 -0.01
N THR A 327 -28.62 11.11 -1.31
CA THR A 327 -28.39 10.03 -2.28
C THR A 327 -26.91 9.72 -2.40
N LEU A 328 -26.53 8.55 -2.94
CA LEU A 328 -25.13 8.18 -3.17
C LEU A 328 -24.43 9.14 -4.15
N ASP A 329 -25.16 9.69 -5.12
CA ASP A 329 -24.62 10.65 -6.10
C ASP A 329 -24.26 12.01 -5.49
N GLU A 330 -24.85 12.36 -4.33
CA GLU A 330 -24.52 13.58 -3.59
C GLU A 330 -23.25 13.43 -2.76
N ILE A 331 -22.71 12.20 -2.61
CA ILE A 331 -21.46 11.91 -1.92
C ILE A 331 -20.33 11.96 -2.94
N VAL A 332 -19.51 13.00 -2.90
CA VAL A 332 -18.49 13.28 -3.93
C VAL A 332 -17.13 13.57 -3.31
N ASN A 333 -16.08 13.61 -4.14
CA ASN A 333 -14.71 13.91 -3.74
C ASN A 333 -14.22 12.99 -2.62
N ILE A 334 -14.40 11.67 -2.83
CA ILE A 334 -13.95 10.67 -1.88
C ILE A 334 -12.43 10.55 -1.96
N GLU A 335 -11.76 10.92 -0.88
CA GLU A 335 -10.29 10.91 -0.76
C GLU A 335 -9.87 10.13 0.48
N VAL A 336 -8.97 9.16 0.30
CA VAL A 336 -8.47 8.36 1.42
C VAL A 336 -7.54 9.20 2.29
N LEU A 337 -7.81 9.23 3.58
CA LEU A 337 -6.92 9.84 4.55
C LEU A 337 -5.76 8.90 4.90
N LYS A 338 -4.69 9.47 5.49
CA LYS A 338 -3.53 8.69 5.95
C LYS A 338 -4.01 7.50 6.80
N LYS A 339 -3.46 6.32 6.54
CA LYS A 339 -3.79 5.09 7.27
C LYS A 339 -3.49 5.28 8.76
N GLY A 340 -4.53 5.24 9.60
CA GLY A 340 -4.39 5.05 11.04
C GLY A 340 -3.92 3.62 11.38
N MET A 341 -3.43 3.40 12.60
CA MET A 341 -3.00 2.07 13.05
C MET A 341 -4.20 1.12 13.25
N THR A 342 -5.36 1.65 13.58
CA THR A 342 -6.57 0.90 13.96
C THR A 342 -7.73 1.05 12.99
N ASN A 343 -7.87 2.19 12.33
CA ASN A 343 -9.04 2.55 11.55
C ASN A 343 -8.69 2.90 10.10
N ARG A 344 -9.65 2.72 9.18
CA ARG A 344 -9.62 3.25 7.82
C ARG A 344 -10.52 4.46 7.75
N SER A 345 -10.02 5.56 7.21
CA SER A 345 -10.79 6.80 7.12
C SER A 345 -10.67 7.43 5.75
N PHE A 346 -11.76 8.04 5.30
CA PHE A 346 -11.78 8.80 4.07
C PHE A 346 -12.55 10.12 4.25
N LEU A 347 -12.09 11.12 3.55
CA LEU A 347 -12.76 12.40 3.38
C LEU A 347 -13.80 12.29 2.28
N PHE A 348 -14.94 12.94 2.43
CA PHE A 348 -15.93 13.09 1.37
C PHE A 348 -16.64 14.44 1.49
N THR A 349 -17.23 14.89 0.40
CA THR A 349 -18.02 16.13 0.34
C THR A 349 -19.48 15.79 0.10
N CYS A 350 -20.36 16.41 0.84
CA CYS A 350 -21.81 16.30 0.66
C CYS A 350 -22.48 17.65 0.91
N LYS A 351 -23.35 18.10 0.01
CA LYS A 351 -24.05 19.40 0.09
C LYS A 351 -23.10 20.58 0.37
N GLY A 352 -21.90 20.54 -0.21
CA GLY A 352 -20.88 21.59 -0.05
C GLY A 352 -20.09 21.54 1.27
N GLN A 353 -20.39 20.62 2.17
CA GLN A 353 -19.65 20.40 3.42
C GLN A 353 -18.77 19.17 3.33
N LYS A 354 -17.61 19.21 3.98
CA LYS A 354 -16.66 18.12 4.06
C LYS A 354 -16.83 17.32 5.36
N TYR A 355 -16.72 16.01 5.25
CA TYR A 355 -16.86 15.08 6.36
C TYR A 355 -15.78 14.01 6.29
N ILE A 356 -15.49 13.40 7.43
CA ILE A 356 -14.65 12.19 7.53
C ILE A 356 -15.56 11.01 7.90
N MET A 357 -15.47 9.93 7.13
CA MET A 357 -16.01 8.63 7.49
C MET A 357 -14.89 7.76 8.06
N ARG A 358 -15.08 7.22 9.25
CA ARG A 358 -14.21 6.23 9.88
C ARG A 358 -14.86 4.85 9.83
N ILE A 359 -14.11 3.89 9.27
CA ILE A 359 -14.45 2.47 9.24
C ILE A 359 -13.45 1.73 10.12
N PRO A 360 -13.88 0.93 11.11
CA PRO A 360 -12.97 0.09 11.90
C PRO A 360 -12.12 -0.83 11.04
N GLY A 361 -10.84 -0.95 11.37
CA GLY A 361 -9.93 -1.87 10.69
C GLY A 361 -10.10 -3.30 11.18
N GLU A 362 -9.54 -4.26 10.46
CA GLU A 362 -9.59 -5.68 10.80
C GLU A 362 -9.01 -5.96 12.20
N GLY A 363 -9.71 -6.81 12.96
CA GLY A 363 -9.30 -7.23 14.30
C GLY A 363 -9.44 -6.15 15.38
N THR A 364 -10.02 -4.98 15.07
CA THR A 364 -10.28 -3.94 16.07
C THR A 364 -11.48 -4.25 16.95
N ASP A 365 -12.43 -5.06 16.49
CA ASP A 365 -13.62 -5.46 17.25
C ASP A 365 -13.30 -6.17 18.57
N ARG A 366 -12.13 -6.85 18.63
CA ARG A 366 -11.62 -7.48 19.86
C ARG A 366 -10.88 -6.53 20.77
N LEU A 367 -10.45 -5.37 20.27
CA LEU A 367 -9.62 -4.40 20.99
C LEU A 367 -10.41 -3.25 21.56
N ILE A 368 -11.48 -2.82 20.86
CA ILE A 368 -12.22 -1.59 21.13
C ILE A 368 -13.67 -1.93 21.43
N ASN A 369 -14.16 -1.43 22.58
CA ASN A 369 -15.59 -1.48 22.91
C ASN A 369 -16.30 -0.27 22.31
N ARG A 370 -16.96 -0.45 21.17
CA ARG A 370 -17.62 0.63 20.43
C ARG A 370 -18.80 1.29 21.19
N LYS A 371 -19.42 0.57 22.11
CA LYS A 371 -20.46 1.15 22.98
C LYS A 371 -19.87 2.11 24.00
N GLU A 372 -18.74 1.73 24.59
CA GLU A 372 -18.02 2.60 25.53
C GLU A 372 -17.49 3.85 24.82
N GLU A 373 -16.93 3.71 23.62
CA GLU A 373 -16.52 4.84 22.78
C GLU A 373 -17.71 5.79 22.49
N ALA A 374 -18.88 5.24 22.13
CA ALA A 374 -20.08 6.05 21.88
C ALA A 374 -20.57 6.78 23.15
N ASP A 375 -20.44 6.14 24.33
CA ASP A 375 -20.77 6.79 25.60
C ASP A 375 -19.84 7.97 25.91
N VAL A 376 -18.55 7.86 25.57
CA VAL A 376 -17.58 8.96 25.69
C VAL A 376 -17.98 10.14 24.81
N TYR A 377 -18.24 9.91 23.52
CA TYR A 377 -18.63 10.98 22.60
C TYR A 377 -19.93 11.66 23.02
N ARG A 378 -20.89 10.92 23.59
CA ARG A 378 -22.13 11.49 24.13
C ARG A 378 -21.87 12.45 25.31
N VAL A 379 -20.92 12.13 26.19
CA VAL A 379 -20.50 12.99 27.29
C VAL A 379 -19.76 14.23 26.82
N LEU A 380 -19.03 14.14 25.70
CA LEU A 380 -18.26 15.24 25.10
C LEU A 380 -19.10 16.15 24.19
N GLU A 381 -20.30 15.73 23.80
CA GLU A 381 -21.16 16.47 22.87
C GLU A 381 -21.36 17.94 23.32
N GLY A 382 -21.18 18.88 22.38
CA GLY A 382 -21.36 20.31 22.59
C GLY A 382 -20.28 21.01 23.43
N LYS A 383 -19.26 20.29 23.92
CA LYS A 383 -18.24 20.88 24.83
C LYS A 383 -17.02 21.44 24.13
N GLN A 384 -16.94 21.36 22.80
CA GLN A 384 -15.80 21.83 22.01
C GLN A 384 -14.44 21.22 22.43
N ILE A 385 -14.48 19.98 22.96
CA ILE A 385 -13.29 19.23 23.36
C ILE A 385 -12.85 18.30 22.25
N CYS A 386 -13.80 17.62 21.61
CA CYS A 386 -13.56 16.65 20.54
C CYS A 386 -13.95 17.17 19.15
N ASP A 387 -13.75 16.34 18.13
CA ASP A 387 -14.31 16.51 16.79
C ASP A 387 -15.86 16.49 16.84
N ASP A 388 -16.50 17.21 15.91
CA ASP A 388 -17.96 17.28 15.84
C ASP A 388 -18.51 16.01 15.19
N VAL A 389 -19.03 15.09 16.02
CA VAL A 389 -19.61 13.83 15.56
C VAL A 389 -21.02 14.07 15.02
N VAL A 390 -21.23 13.76 13.74
CA VAL A 390 -22.52 13.85 13.05
C VAL A 390 -23.29 12.54 13.15
N TYR A 391 -22.58 11.42 13.13
CA TYR A 391 -23.14 10.08 13.24
C TYR A 391 -22.14 9.13 13.87
N MET A 392 -22.64 8.24 14.71
CA MET A 392 -21.86 7.14 15.29
C MET A 392 -22.73 5.92 15.50
N ASN A 393 -22.27 4.76 15.03
CA ASN A 393 -22.93 3.48 15.24
C ASN A 393 -22.16 2.67 16.30
N PRO A 394 -22.73 2.44 17.49
CA PRO A 394 -22.07 1.71 18.57
C PRO A 394 -21.97 0.20 18.32
N GLU A 395 -22.66 -0.35 17.32
CA GLU A 395 -22.61 -1.80 17.03
C GLU A 395 -21.46 -2.14 16.07
N ASN A 396 -21.21 -1.31 15.04
CA ASN A 396 -20.17 -1.56 14.06
C ASN A 396 -19.02 -0.53 14.08
N GLY A 397 -19.10 0.50 14.93
CA GLY A 397 -18.05 1.50 15.08
C GLY A 397 -17.91 2.50 13.92
N TYR A 398 -18.84 2.52 12.97
CA TYR A 398 -18.85 3.54 11.92
C TYR A 398 -19.11 4.92 12.53
N LYS A 399 -18.27 5.89 12.16
CA LYS A 399 -18.35 7.26 12.69
C LYS A 399 -18.21 8.27 11.55
N ILE A 400 -19.10 9.28 11.52
CA ILE A 400 -19.01 10.41 10.61
C ILE A 400 -18.77 11.67 11.46
N THR A 401 -17.73 12.41 11.13
CA THR A 401 -17.38 13.67 11.78
C THR A 401 -17.30 14.80 10.76
N ALA A 402 -17.61 16.02 11.19
CA ALA A 402 -17.34 17.20 10.37
C ALA A 402 -15.84 17.37 10.17
N TYR A 403 -15.41 17.69 8.96
CA TYR A 403 -14.00 17.92 8.66
C TYR A 403 -13.57 19.31 9.17
N LEU A 404 -12.52 19.34 9.94
CA LEU A 404 -11.91 20.57 10.44
C LEU A 404 -10.96 21.15 9.37
N ASP A 405 -11.50 21.95 8.47
CA ASP A 405 -10.73 22.47 7.32
C ASP A 405 -9.54 23.34 7.77
N GLY A 406 -8.34 22.98 7.27
CA GLY A 406 -7.09 23.65 7.60
C GLY A 406 -6.61 23.46 9.03
N ALA A 407 -7.16 22.51 9.76
CA ALA A 407 -6.57 22.06 11.02
C ALA A 407 -5.24 21.34 10.78
N ARG A 408 -4.34 21.45 11.77
CA ARG A 408 -3.06 20.72 11.80
C ARG A 408 -2.88 19.99 13.12
N SER A 409 -2.13 18.93 13.10
CA SER A 409 -1.70 18.24 14.33
C SER A 409 -0.67 19.07 15.11
N CYS A 410 -0.51 18.74 16.39
CA CYS A 410 0.53 19.29 17.23
C CYS A 410 1.92 18.93 16.69
N ASP A 411 2.82 19.90 16.66
CA ASP A 411 4.25 19.65 16.50
C ASP A 411 4.90 19.36 17.86
N SER A 412 5.25 18.09 18.10
CA SER A 412 5.84 17.62 19.36
C SER A 412 7.23 18.25 19.66
N THR A 413 7.82 18.99 18.74
CA THR A 413 9.07 19.74 18.96
C THR A 413 8.83 21.23 19.24
N ASN A 414 7.61 21.72 19.01
CA ASN A 414 7.26 23.13 19.17
C ASN A 414 6.78 23.43 20.59
N LYS A 415 7.58 24.16 21.36
CA LYS A 415 7.27 24.52 22.77
C LYS A 415 5.90 25.23 22.93
N LYS A 416 5.49 26.08 21.98
CA LYS A 416 4.20 26.78 22.05
C LYS A 416 3.03 25.81 21.85
N ASP A 417 3.17 24.86 20.94
CA ASP A 417 2.16 23.83 20.74
C ASP A 417 2.03 22.95 21.99
N LEU A 418 3.17 22.49 22.55
CA LEU A 418 3.17 21.69 23.77
C LEU A 418 2.52 22.41 24.97
N GLN A 419 2.84 23.72 25.14
CA GLN A 419 2.22 24.51 26.21
C GLN A 419 0.69 24.56 26.06
N ARG A 420 0.20 24.75 24.85
CA ARG A 420 -1.23 24.80 24.56
C ARG A 420 -1.91 23.45 24.70
N CYS A 421 -1.26 22.37 24.23
CA CYS A 421 -1.77 21.01 24.40
C CYS A 421 -1.90 20.63 25.88
N MET A 422 -0.88 20.91 26.69
CA MET A 422 -0.93 20.63 28.14
C MET A 422 -1.95 21.49 28.88
N ALA A 423 -2.13 22.74 28.49
CA ALA A 423 -3.19 23.60 29.02
C ALA A 423 -4.59 23.04 28.69
N LYS A 424 -4.81 22.62 27.43
CA LYS A 424 -6.08 22.00 26.98
C LYS A 424 -6.35 20.68 27.70
N LEU A 425 -5.34 19.84 27.85
CA LEU A 425 -5.44 18.56 28.54
C LEU A 425 -5.79 18.77 30.04
N ARG A 426 -5.16 19.73 30.69
CA ARG A 426 -5.46 20.11 32.07
C ARG A 426 -6.89 20.63 32.21
N GLU A 427 -7.33 21.52 31.33
CA GLU A 427 -8.71 22.03 31.27
C GLU A 427 -9.72 20.88 31.16
N PHE A 428 -9.45 19.94 30.25
CA PHE A 428 -10.27 18.75 30.07
C PHE A 428 -10.36 17.93 31.36
N HIS A 429 -9.25 17.60 31.99
CA HIS A 429 -9.25 16.83 33.24
C HIS A 429 -9.95 17.57 34.40
N GLN A 430 -9.80 18.89 34.49
CA GLN A 430 -10.47 19.73 35.49
C GLN A 430 -11.99 19.80 35.29
N SER A 431 -12.48 19.53 34.09
CA SER A 431 -13.92 19.45 33.82
C SER A 431 -14.62 18.28 34.55
N LYS A 432 -13.84 17.32 35.08
CA LYS A 432 -14.28 16.15 35.87
C LYS A 432 -15.42 15.37 35.21
N LEU A 433 -15.40 15.27 33.89
CA LEU A 433 -16.35 14.46 33.13
C LEU A 433 -16.27 12.99 33.54
N LYS A 434 -17.40 12.29 33.48
CA LYS A 434 -17.49 10.90 33.96
C LYS A 434 -18.21 10.03 32.94
N VAL A 435 -17.73 8.80 32.80
CA VAL A 435 -18.37 7.68 32.09
C VAL A 435 -18.48 6.49 33.04
N LYS A 436 -19.23 5.46 32.68
CA LYS A 436 -19.44 4.29 33.55
C LYS A 436 -18.26 3.31 33.56
N HIS A 437 -17.53 3.22 32.48
CA HIS A 437 -16.44 2.29 32.32
C HIS A 437 -15.09 2.88 32.76
N THR A 438 -14.17 2.02 33.09
CA THR A 438 -12.82 2.36 33.56
C THR A 438 -11.78 1.77 32.62
N PHE A 439 -10.67 2.47 32.40
CA PHE A 439 -9.50 1.93 31.74
C PHE A 439 -8.48 1.47 32.79
N ASP A 440 -8.23 0.17 32.89
CA ASP A 440 -7.21 -0.41 33.78
C ASP A 440 -6.00 -0.86 32.93
N PRO A 441 -4.87 -0.12 32.93
CA PRO A 441 -3.73 -0.46 32.08
C PRO A 441 -3.10 -1.81 32.46
N PHE A 442 -3.21 -2.27 33.69
CA PHE A 442 -2.66 -3.56 34.11
C PHE A 442 -3.49 -4.72 33.56
N LYS A 443 -4.81 -4.62 33.63
CA LYS A 443 -5.70 -5.61 32.99
C LYS A 443 -5.52 -5.61 31.48
N GLN A 444 -5.30 -4.44 30.89
CA GLN A 444 -5.14 -4.32 29.44
C GLN A 444 -3.81 -4.95 28.95
N ILE A 445 -2.72 -4.86 29.73
CA ILE A 445 -1.45 -5.56 29.47
C ILE A 445 -1.70 -7.08 29.39
N GLU A 446 -2.39 -7.64 30.39
CA GLU A 446 -2.72 -9.07 30.44
C GLU A 446 -3.68 -9.48 29.31
N PHE A 447 -4.66 -8.64 29.01
CA PHE A 447 -5.59 -8.87 27.92
C PHE A 447 -4.90 -8.94 26.56
N TYR A 448 -4.03 -7.98 26.23
CA TYR A 448 -3.30 -8.03 24.95
C TYR A 448 -2.40 -9.24 24.83
N GLN A 449 -1.75 -9.65 25.93
CA GLN A 449 -0.97 -10.88 25.96
C GLN A 449 -1.85 -12.12 25.70
N SER A 450 -3.07 -12.17 26.24
CA SER A 450 -4.01 -13.29 26.02
C SER A 450 -4.39 -13.48 24.56
N LEU A 451 -4.30 -12.42 23.74
CA LEU A 451 -4.60 -12.45 22.32
C LEU A 451 -3.47 -13.03 21.45
N TRP A 452 -2.30 -13.33 22.02
CA TRP A 452 -1.16 -13.89 21.26
C TRP A 452 -1.32 -15.38 20.88
N ASN A 453 -2.45 -16.00 21.23
CA ASN A 453 -2.74 -17.41 20.92
C ASN A 453 -1.64 -18.39 21.36
N GLY A 454 -1.04 -18.14 22.54
CA GLY A 454 0.03 -18.99 23.10
C GLY A 454 1.42 -18.78 22.50
N GLN A 455 1.60 -17.81 21.60
CA GLN A 455 2.92 -17.45 21.10
C GLN A 455 3.76 -16.76 22.20
N SER A 456 5.06 -16.95 22.14
CA SER A 456 6.01 -16.24 23.02
C SER A 456 6.36 -14.88 22.45
N SER A 457 6.68 -13.92 23.33
CA SER A 457 7.22 -12.63 22.91
C SER A 457 8.59 -12.78 22.22
N PHE A 458 8.92 -11.85 21.32
CA PHE A 458 10.27 -11.74 20.74
C PHE A 458 11.31 -11.24 21.74
N TYR A 459 10.89 -10.53 22.78
CA TYR A 459 11.80 -10.04 23.81
C TYR A 459 12.10 -11.15 24.81
N LYS A 460 13.36 -11.56 24.91
CA LYS A 460 13.80 -12.71 25.72
C LYS A 460 13.46 -12.56 27.22
N ASP A 461 13.44 -11.36 27.73
CA ASP A 461 13.20 -11.01 29.13
C ASP A 461 11.78 -10.48 29.39
N HIS A 462 10.86 -10.65 28.42
CA HIS A 462 9.50 -10.11 28.49
C HIS A 462 8.76 -10.52 29.78
N ALA A 463 8.75 -11.81 30.12
CA ALA A 463 8.02 -12.32 31.29
C ALA A 463 8.52 -11.69 32.60
N GLU A 464 9.84 -11.53 32.73
CA GLU A 464 10.46 -10.87 33.88
C GLU A 464 10.11 -9.39 33.91
N MET A 465 10.21 -8.71 32.76
CA MET A 465 9.91 -7.29 32.66
C MET A 465 8.43 -7.00 32.95
N GLN A 466 7.52 -7.80 32.39
CA GLN A 466 6.08 -7.66 32.67
C GLN A 466 5.77 -7.85 34.17
N LYS A 467 6.39 -8.83 34.84
CA LYS A 467 6.25 -9.01 36.27
C LYS A 467 6.71 -7.77 37.06
N LYS A 468 7.83 -7.15 36.67
CA LYS A 468 8.32 -5.89 37.25
C LYS A 468 7.33 -4.75 37.05
N ILE A 469 6.78 -4.60 35.85
CA ILE A 469 5.78 -3.57 35.53
C ILE A 469 4.49 -3.77 36.33
N LEU A 470 3.96 -5.00 36.39
CA LEU A 470 2.77 -5.30 37.21
C LEU A 470 3.01 -5.02 38.70
N GLY A 471 4.25 -5.16 39.18
CA GLY A 471 4.66 -4.79 40.53
C GLY A 471 4.56 -3.30 40.85
N LEU A 472 4.54 -2.41 39.87
CA LEU A 472 4.33 -0.97 40.06
C LEU A 472 2.90 -0.61 40.50
N LYS A 473 1.96 -1.55 40.44
CA LYS A 473 0.54 -1.31 40.72
C LYS A 473 0.31 -0.70 42.11
N SER A 474 0.92 -1.27 43.15
CA SER A 474 0.78 -0.78 44.53
C SER A 474 1.31 0.65 44.71
N PHE A 475 2.40 0.98 44.01
CA PHE A 475 2.95 2.33 44.02
C PHE A 475 2.02 3.33 43.34
N VAL A 476 1.54 3.01 42.14
CA VAL A 476 0.61 3.89 41.40
C VAL A 476 -0.69 4.10 42.17
N GLU A 477 -1.29 3.04 42.73
CA GLU A 477 -2.53 3.15 43.53
C GLU A 477 -2.33 4.00 44.81
N LYS A 478 -1.15 3.97 45.43
CA LYS A 478 -0.84 4.81 46.59
C LYS A 478 -0.88 6.31 46.28
N TYR A 479 -0.43 6.70 45.07
CA TYR A 479 -0.30 8.10 44.67
C TYR A 479 -1.33 8.51 43.61
N LYS A 480 -2.34 7.67 43.36
CA LYS A 480 -3.38 7.89 42.37
C LYS A 480 -4.16 9.18 42.63
N ALA A 481 -4.36 9.97 41.60
CA ALA A 481 -5.29 11.10 41.64
C ALA A 481 -6.74 10.63 41.55
N GLU A 482 -7.71 11.52 41.87
CA GLU A 482 -9.12 11.22 41.66
C GLU A 482 -9.36 10.87 40.18
N PRO A 483 -9.97 9.70 39.89
CA PRO A 483 -10.20 9.30 38.50
C PRO A 483 -11.21 10.24 37.81
N VAL A 484 -10.84 10.67 36.61
CA VAL A 484 -11.67 11.44 35.69
C VAL A 484 -11.75 10.74 34.35
N LEU A 485 -12.63 11.18 33.47
CA LEU A 485 -12.55 10.77 32.07
C LEU A 485 -11.16 11.17 31.54
N SER A 486 -10.37 10.19 31.12
CA SER A 486 -9.04 10.35 30.53
C SER A 486 -9.06 9.84 29.10
N HIS A 487 -8.25 10.45 28.23
CA HIS A 487 -8.23 10.13 26.81
C HIS A 487 -7.56 8.79 26.53
N ILE A 488 -6.54 8.45 27.31
CA ILE A 488 -5.70 7.25 27.22
C ILE A 488 -4.77 7.23 25.99
N ASP A 489 -5.25 7.67 24.83
CA ASP A 489 -4.47 7.80 23.60
C ASP A 489 -4.18 9.28 23.27
N SER A 490 -3.78 10.05 24.28
CA SER A 490 -3.49 11.49 24.20
C SER A 490 -2.17 11.81 23.48
N VAL A 491 -1.96 11.18 22.33
CA VAL A 491 -0.77 11.36 21.48
C VAL A 491 -0.79 12.71 20.76
N TYR A 492 0.37 13.26 20.42
CA TYR A 492 0.43 14.61 19.81
C TYR A 492 -0.35 14.73 18.48
N ASP A 493 -0.44 13.64 17.71
CA ASP A 493 -1.21 13.61 16.45
C ASP A 493 -2.72 13.78 16.67
N ASN A 494 -3.22 13.46 17.87
CA ASN A 494 -4.64 13.58 18.23
C ASN A 494 -5.04 14.99 18.72
N PHE A 495 -4.09 15.93 18.88
CA PHE A 495 -4.36 17.32 19.17
C PHE A 495 -4.41 18.13 17.87
N LEU A 496 -5.61 18.49 17.42
CA LEU A 496 -5.82 19.26 16.21
C LEU A 496 -5.98 20.74 16.53
N PHE A 497 -5.10 21.57 15.99
CA PHE A 497 -5.17 23.03 16.04
C PHE A 497 -6.05 23.53 14.89
N THR A 498 -7.19 24.13 15.22
CA THR A 498 -8.10 24.69 14.21
C THR A 498 -7.61 26.06 13.69
N LYS A 499 -8.17 26.51 12.58
CA LYS A 499 -7.86 27.84 12.01
C LYS A 499 -8.22 28.98 12.97
N GLU A 500 -9.26 28.79 13.75
CA GLU A 500 -9.76 29.76 14.74
C GLU A 500 -8.86 29.83 15.97
N GLY A 501 -7.91 28.91 16.08
CA GLY A 501 -6.96 28.84 17.16
C GLY A 501 -7.41 27.95 18.32
N ASP A 502 -8.50 27.21 18.23
CA ASP A 502 -8.92 26.22 19.21
C ASP A 502 -8.11 24.92 19.09
N ILE A 503 -8.20 24.06 20.09
CA ILE A 503 -7.66 22.69 20.05
C ILE A 503 -8.80 21.69 20.24
N ARG A 504 -8.86 20.70 19.35
CA ARG A 504 -9.73 19.53 19.43
C ARG A 504 -8.90 18.28 19.68
N LEU A 505 -9.34 17.45 20.61
CA LEU A 505 -8.80 16.11 20.80
C LEU A 505 -9.66 15.12 20.02
N ILE A 506 -9.03 14.28 19.20
CA ILE A 506 -9.72 13.28 18.38
C ILE A 506 -9.33 11.87 18.81
N ASP A 507 -10.09 10.88 18.36
CA ASP A 507 -9.81 9.44 18.53
C ASP A 507 -9.90 8.94 19.98
N TRP A 508 -11.09 9.01 20.53
CA TRP A 508 -11.45 8.66 21.92
C TRP A 508 -11.73 7.17 22.14
N GLU A 509 -11.25 6.29 21.28
CA GLU A 509 -11.63 4.87 21.26
C GLU A 509 -11.12 4.06 22.47
N TYR A 510 -10.13 4.56 23.21
CA TYR A 510 -9.59 3.97 24.45
C TYR A 510 -10.02 4.73 25.71
N ALA A 511 -10.70 5.85 25.58
CA ALA A 511 -11.01 6.73 26.70
C ALA A 511 -11.86 6.03 27.77
N GLY A 512 -11.61 6.35 29.03
CA GLY A 512 -12.31 5.79 30.19
C GLY A 512 -11.93 6.48 31.50
N MET A 513 -12.58 6.09 32.59
CA MET A 513 -12.23 6.62 33.92
C MET A 513 -10.86 6.14 34.34
N GLN A 514 -9.91 7.06 34.56
CA GLN A 514 -8.55 6.76 35.01
C GLN A 514 -7.94 7.98 35.72
N ASP A 515 -6.76 7.77 36.35
CA ASP A 515 -5.88 8.85 36.82
C ASP A 515 -5.47 9.73 35.63
N PRO A 516 -5.78 11.05 35.63
CA PRO A 516 -5.51 11.93 34.48
C PRO A 516 -4.04 12.00 34.07
N HIS A 517 -3.13 11.67 34.98
CA HIS A 517 -1.69 11.76 34.72
C HIS A 517 -1.19 10.69 33.75
N ILE A 518 -1.97 9.65 33.45
CA ILE A 518 -1.65 8.66 32.42
C ILE A 518 -1.59 9.31 31.02
N ASP A 519 -2.42 10.32 30.78
CA ASP A 519 -2.48 11.02 29.51
C ASP A 519 -1.18 11.78 29.21
N ILE A 520 -0.49 12.30 30.25
CA ILE A 520 0.83 12.93 30.10
C ILE A 520 1.86 11.88 29.70
N ALA A 521 1.82 10.71 30.34
CA ALA A 521 2.72 9.60 30.06
C ALA A 521 2.55 9.10 28.61
N MET A 522 1.30 8.95 28.14
CA MET A 522 0.98 8.54 26.78
C MET A 522 1.53 9.52 25.75
N PHE A 523 1.39 10.84 25.99
CA PHE A 523 1.98 11.85 25.12
C PHE A 523 3.51 11.67 25.01
N CYS A 524 4.20 11.51 26.18
CA CYS A 524 5.64 11.38 26.22
C CYS A 524 6.16 10.16 25.44
N ILE A 525 5.56 8.97 25.65
CA ILE A 525 6.06 7.74 25.02
C ILE A 525 5.81 7.72 23.51
N TYR A 526 4.73 8.34 23.06
CA TYR A 526 4.45 8.43 21.62
C TYR A 526 5.34 9.46 20.92
N ALA A 527 5.64 10.57 21.60
CA ALA A 527 6.56 11.59 21.09
C ALA A 527 8.04 11.17 21.11
N GLY A 528 8.36 10.02 21.70
CA GLY A 528 9.74 9.54 21.80
C GLY A 528 10.60 10.33 22.81
N TYR A 529 9.99 10.94 23.84
CA TYR A 529 10.66 11.82 24.78
C TYR A 529 11.59 11.08 25.75
N ASP A 530 12.79 11.64 25.95
CA ASP A 530 13.67 11.24 27.05
C ASP A 530 13.16 11.81 28.39
N ARG A 531 13.89 11.52 29.48
CA ARG A 531 13.53 12.01 30.83
C ARG A 531 13.44 13.53 30.89
N ASN A 532 14.37 14.27 30.28
CA ASN A 532 14.40 15.74 30.36
C ASN A 532 13.22 16.36 29.59
N GLN A 533 12.89 15.80 28.45
CA GLN A 533 11.73 16.22 27.66
C GLN A 533 10.42 15.89 28.37
N ALA A 534 10.32 14.71 29.01
CA ALA A 534 9.18 14.33 29.83
C ALA A 534 9.02 15.28 31.03
N ASP A 535 10.11 15.62 31.72
CA ASP A 535 10.09 16.59 32.81
C ASP A 535 9.59 17.96 32.35
N ALA A 536 10.07 18.44 31.21
CA ALA A 536 9.61 19.71 30.64
C ALA A 536 8.10 19.68 30.32
N LEU A 537 7.57 18.57 29.77
CA LEU A 537 6.15 18.43 29.48
C LEU A 537 5.31 18.36 30.76
N ILE A 538 5.77 17.63 31.79
CA ILE A 538 5.14 17.56 33.12
C ILE A 538 5.06 18.97 33.72
N ASP A 539 6.15 19.75 33.66
CA ASP A 539 6.17 21.13 34.16
C ASP A 539 5.18 22.05 33.43
N LEU A 540 4.97 21.86 32.12
CA LEU A 540 3.93 22.58 31.39
C LEU A 540 2.52 22.22 31.87
N TYR A 541 2.25 20.95 32.12
CA TYR A 541 0.93 20.51 32.61
C TYR A 541 0.66 21.04 34.03
N PHE A 542 1.64 20.98 34.95
CA PHE A 542 1.51 21.41 36.35
C PHE A 542 1.90 22.88 36.59
N GLU A 543 2.25 23.63 35.55
CA GLU A 543 2.72 25.05 35.67
C GLU A 543 3.91 25.18 36.65
N GLY A 544 4.84 24.21 36.59
CA GLY A 544 6.02 24.16 37.45
C GLY A 544 5.75 23.71 38.89
N LYS A 545 4.54 23.27 39.24
CA LYS A 545 4.14 22.89 40.61
C LYS A 545 3.90 21.38 40.77
N CYS A 546 4.64 20.53 40.04
CA CYS A 546 4.51 19.10 40.17
C CYS A 546 5.23 18.58 41.43
N GLU A 547 4.47 17.91 42.30
CA GLU A 547 5.04 17.21 43.46
C GLU A 547 5.94 16.06 43.01
N LYS A 548 7.04 15.81 43.74
CA LYS A 548 8.04 14.80 43.40
C LYS A 548 7.44 13.41 43.14
N MET A 549 6.61 12.92 44.08
CA MET A 549 6.03 11.58 43.94
C MET A 549 4.97 11.50 42.81
N THR A 550 4.27 12.60 42.51
CA THR A 550 3.41 12.69 41.33
C THR A 550 4.22 12.57 40.05
N ARG A 551 5.40 13.20 39.96
CA ARG A 551 6.32 13.07 38.84
C ARG A 551 6.79 11.63 38.67
N VAL A 552 7.24 10.99 39.78
CA VAL A 552 7.68 9.58 39.77
C VAL A 552 6.54 8.65 39.34
N LYS A 553 5.29 8.94 39.74
CA LYS A 553 4.12 8.21 39.29
C LYS A 553 3.90 8.35 37.77
N ILE A 554 4.13 9.53 37.17
CA ILE A 554 4.04 9.70 35.72
C ILE A 554 5.11 8.88 35.01
N TYR A 555 6.33 8.79 35.53
CA TYR A 555 7.34 7.87 35.02
C TYR A 555 6.90 6.40 35.13
N ALA A 556 6.24 6.02 36.23
CA ALA A 556 5.66 4.69 36.33
C ALA A 556 4.59 4.44 35.27
N TYR A 557 3.72 5.42 35.00
CA TYR A 557 2.77 5.33 33.89
C TYR A 557 3.47 5.24 32.52
N MET A 558 4.60 5.94 32.29
CA MET A 558 5.37 5.77 31.04
C MET A 558 5.90 4.33 30.89
N ALA A 559 6.40 3.74 31.99
CA ALA A 559 6.85 2.34 31.99
C ALA A 559 5.68 1.35 31.73
N ILE A 560 4.55 1.55 32.41
CA ILE A 560 3.35 0.72 32.27
C ILE A 560 2.78 0.82 30.85
N SER A 561 2.67 2.03 30.32
CA SER A 561 2.14 2.29 28.97
C SER A 561 3.09 1.76 27.89
N GLY A 562 4.41 1.82 28.10
CA GLY A 562 5.38 1.19 27.22
C GLY A 562 5.18 -0.33 27.12
N MET A 563 4.95 -1.03 28.23
CA MET A 563 4.61 -2.45 28.23
C MET A 563 3.26 -2.72 27.55
N LEU A 564 2.26 -1.89 27.82
CA LEU A 564 0.92 -1.98 27.25
C LEU A 564 0.99 -1.97 25.72
N TRP A 565 1.61 -0.94 25.14
CA TRP A 565 1.68 -0.79 23.70
C TRP A 565 2.67 -1.76 23.06
N SER A 566 3.70 -2.22 23.78
CA SER A 566 4.55 -3.33 23.31
C SER A 566 3.73 -4.61 23.16
N ASN A 567 2.87 -4.97 24.14
CA ASN A 567 2.02 -6.14 24.07
C ASN A 567 0.96 -6.03 22.95
N TRP A 568 0.45 -4.83 22.71
CA TRP A 568 -0.45 -4.55 21.60
C TRP A 568 0.26 -4.74 20.23
N CYS A 569 1.49 -4.27 20.09
CA CYS A 569 2.29 -4.50 18.87
C CYS A 569 2.55 -5.99 18.62
N GLU A 570 2.84 -6.76 19.67
CA GLU A 570 3.00 -8.22 19.59
C GLU A 570 1.71 -8.90 19.09
N TYR A 571 0.55 -8.48 19.60
CA TYR A 571 -0.75 -8.98 19.09
C TYR A 571 -0.95 -8.63 17.61
N LYS A 572 -0.75 -7.37 17.22
CA LYS A 572 -0.90 -6.95 15.81
C LYS A 572 0.02 -7.71 14.87
N ARG A 573 1.22 -8.08 15.34
CA ARG A 573 2.14 -8.91 14.58
C ARG A 573 1.59 -10.32 14.34
N THR A 574 0.84 -10.91 15.28
CA THR A 574 0.15 -12.20 15.03
C THR A 574 -0.85 -12.11 13.88
N LEU A 575 -1.32 -10.90 13.56
CA LEU A 575 -2.18 -10.58 12.42
C LEU A 575 -1.40 -10.13 11.17
N GLY A 576 -0.06 -10.27 11.16
CA GLY A 576 0.79 -9.91 10.03
C GLY A 576 1.14 -8.42 9.92
N VAL A 577 0.89 -7.61 10.96
CA VAL A 577 1.21 -6.18 10.99
C VAL A 577 2.42 -5.94 11.89
N ASP A 578 3.54 -5.52 11.32
CA ASP A 578 4.75 -5.15 12.06
C ASP A 578 4.88 -3.62 12.16
N PHE A 579 5.16 -3.14 13.38
CA PHE A 579 5.36 -1.71 13.68
C PHE A 579 6.83 -1.31 13.81
N GLY A 580 7.76 -2.21 13.53
CA GLY A 580 9.21 -1.94 13.45
C GLY A 580 9.76 -1.21 14.68
N GLU A 581 10.35 -0.03 14.46
CA GLU A 581 10.99 0.77 15.53
C GLU A 581 10.01 1.18 16.64
N TYR A 582 8.74 1.42 16.33
CA TYR A 582 7.75 1.77 17.35
C TYR A 582 7.58 0.67 18.39
N SER A 583 7.49 -0.60 17.98
CA SER A 583 7.39 -1.73 18.91
C SER A 583 8.61 -1.80 19.85
N LEU A 584 9.82 -1.65 19.30
CA LEU A 584 11.05 -1.65 20.08
C LEU A 584 11.11 -0.46 21.05
N MET A 585 10.73 0.72 20.60
CA MET A 585 10.68 1.94 21.41
C MET A 585 9.76 1.76 22.62
N GLN A 586 8.55 1.22 22.43
CA GLN A 586 7.62 0.99 23.53
C GLN A 586 8.18 0.01 24.57
N TYR A 587 8.81 -1.08 24.13
CA TYR A 587 9.46 -2.01 25.06
C TYR A 587 10.64 -1.37 25.81
N ARG A 588 11.40 -0.48 25.16
CA ARG A 588 12.45 0.31 25.81
C ARG A 588 11.89 1.24 26.87
N TYR A 589 10.76 1.92 26.63
CA TYR A 589 10.08 2.74 27.65
C TYR A 589 9.75 1.94 28.91
N ALA A 590 9.23 0.70 28.74
CA ALA A 590 8.95 -0.16 29.89
C ALA A 590 10.20 -0.40 30.75
N LYS A 591 11.36 -0.63 30.15
CA LYS A 591 12.61 -0.92 30.86
C LYS A 591 13.26 0.32 31.46
N ASP A 592 13.41 1.36 30.64
CA ASP A 592 14.18 2.54 31.02
C ASP A 592 13.48 3.34 32.11
N PHE A 593 12.16 3.55 31.95
CA PHE A 593 11.40 4.27 32.98
C PHE A 593 11.10 3.45 34.22
N TYR A 594 11.03 2.12 34.11
CA TYR A 594 11.03 1.28 35.30
C TYR A 594 12.32 1.50 36.13
N SER A 595 13.47 1.52 35.49
CA SER A 595 14.76 1.76 36.17
C SER A 595 14.81 3.15 36.83
N ILE A 596 14.33 4.18 36.12
CA ILE A 596 14.22 5.55 36.67
C ILE A 596 13.33 5.59 37.92
N VAL A 597 12.15 4.90 37.87
CA VAL A 597 11.25 4.82 39.04
C VAL A 597 11.97 4.18 40.25
N GLN A 598 12.67 3.05 40.05
CA GLN A 598 13.40 2.38 41.12
C GLN A 598 14.50 3.27 41.70
N GLU A 599 15.24 4.00 40.89
CA GLU A 599 16.26 4.95 41.32
C GLU A 599 15.67 6.09 42.17
N GLU A 600 14.53 6.64 41.77
CA GLU A 600 13.89 7.73 42.53
C GLU A 600 13.29 7.24 43.85
N LEU A 601 12.71 6.03 43.87
CA LEU A 601 12.21 5.44 45.12
C LEU A 601 13.33 5.13 46.11
N ALA A 602 14.47 4.60 45.64
CA ALA A 602 15.64 4.33 46.49
C ALA A 602 16.28 5.61 47.11
N LYS A 603 16.05 6.79 46.49
CA LYS A 603 16.48 8.09 47.05
C LYS A 603 15.55 8.59 48.18
N GLU A 604 14.31 8.14 48.21
CA GLU A 604 13.31 8.50 49.25
C GLU A 604 13.48 7.65 50.53
N GLU A 605 14.03 6.44 50.39
CA GLU A 605 14.28 5.54 51.52
C GLU A 605 15.57 5.87 52.27
N LYS A 606 16.42 6.73 51.71
CA LYS A 606 17.67 7.24 52.33
C LYS A 606 17.43 8.60 52.98
#